data_4e59288a08a9a1ad4a5f61428f1bac3e
#
_entry.id   4e59288a08a9a1ad4a5f61428f1bac3e
#
_cell.length_a   1.000
_cell.length_b   1.000
_cell.length_c   1.000
_cell.angle_alpha   90.00
_cell.angle_beta   90.00
_cell.angle_gamma   90.00
#
_symmetry.space_group_name_H-M   'P 1'
#
loop_
_entity.id
_entity.type
_entity.pdbx_description
1 polymer ?
#
loop_
_entity_poly.entity_id
_entity_poly.type
_entity_poly.pdbx_seq_one_letter_code
_entity_poly.pdbx_strand_id
1 'polypeptide(L)'
;MIEKIRVNGREVIISGDSQSLPQSLKHFYFQKWLKDFDHEKMHIQAIAIQSADILGGRVVFIKFEVFAVDAVTGIKIPGIVFMRGDSVQISVRVRNKDTGQLFYLLVKQPRIPIGRYDMIEIPAGVMDPDGKTLISRALAELGEETGVTVFPDQLREDGSFVASTGGSDE
;
A
#
# COMPACT_ATOMS: atom_id res chain seq x y z
N MET A 1 -20.34 13.19 -7.39
CA MET A 1 -20.40 12.69 -8.80
C MET A 1 -20.63 11.20 -8.79
N ILE A 2 -21.16 10.66 -9.88
CA ILE A 2 -21.37 9.21 -10.05
C ILE A 2 -20.82 8.83 -11.42
N GLU A 3 -20.00 7.81 -11.44
CA GLU A 3 -19.46 7.20 -12.65
C GLU A 3 -19.87 5.73 -12.72
N LYS A 4 -20.01 5.21 -13.93
CA LYS A 4 -20.27 3.80 -14.19
C LYS A 4 -19.10 3.23 -14.93
N ILE A 5 -18.48 2.23 -14.36
CA ILE A 5 -17.39 1.51 -15.02
C ILE A 5 -17.76 0.04 -15.22
N ARG A 6 -17.08 -0.62 -16.14
CA ARG A 6 -17.25 -2.06 -16.32
C ARG A 6 -16.04 -2.80 -15.75
N VAL A 7 -16.27 -3.62 -14.74
CA VAL A 7 -15.24 -4.42 -14.07
C VAL A 7 -15.61 -5.90 -14.23
N ASN A 8 -14.73 -6.67 -14.84
CA ASN A 8 -14.96 -8.08 -15.15
C ASN A 8 -16.33 -8.37 -15.78
N GLY A 9 -16.72 -7.53 -16.76
CA GLY A 9 -17.98 -7.66 -17.51
C GLY A 9 -19.24 -7.14 -16.80
N ARG A 10 -19.14 -6.74 -15.53
CA ARG A 10 -20.24 -6.22 -14.71
C ARG A 10 -20.17 -4.69 -14.59
N GLU A 11 -21.32 -4.03 -14.57
CA GLU A 11 -21.40 -2.60 -14.30
C GLU A 11 -21.22 -2.38 -12.79
N VAL A 12 -20.29 -1.48 -12.43
CA VAL A 12 -20.04 -1.04 -11.06
C VAL A 12 -20.26 0.46 -10.98
N ILE A 13 -21.05 0.88 -10.01
CA ILE A 13 -21.31 2.29 -9.73
C ILE A 13 -20.22 2.80 -8.79
N ILE A 14 -19.54 3.86 -9.19
CA ILE A 14 -18.56 4.53 -8.33
C ILE A 14 -19.04 5.95 -8.04
N SER A 15 -19.13 6.30 -6.78
CA SER A 15 -19.52 7.63 -6.31
C SER A 15 -18.38 8.31 -5.55
N GLY A 16 -18.40 9.63 -5.52
CA GLY A 16 -17.44 10.45 -4.78
C GLY A 16 -17.66 11.95 -5.06
N ASP A 17 -16.91 12.80 -4.39
CA ASP A 17 -16.92 14.23 -4.68
C ASP A 17 -16.25 14.54 -6.04
N SER A 18 -16.36 15.81 -6.48
CA SER A 18 -15.85 16.24 -7.79
C SER A 18 -14.32 16.29 -7.90
N GLN A 19 -13.62 16.26 -6.79
CA GLN A 19 -12.16 16.27 -6.75
C GLN A 19 -11.58 14.87 -6.60
N SER A 20 -12.06 14.10 -5.62
CA SER A 20 -11.53 12.80 -5.26
C SER A 20 -11.83 11.73 -6.31
N LEU A 21 -13.05 11.70 -6.85
CA LEU A 21 -13.47 10.64 -7.78
C LEU A 21 -12.63 10.57 -9.05
N PRO A 22 -12.43 11.66 -9.85
CA PRO A 22 -11.67 11.57 -11.08
C PRO A 22 -10.19 11.20 -10.86
N GLN A 23 -9.63 11.60 -9.72
CA GLN A 23 -8.24 11.31 -9.38
C GLN A 23 -8.07 9.86 -8.93
N SER A 24 -9.01 9.35 -8.11
CA SER A 24 -9.02 7.96 -7.68
C SER A 24 -9.15 7.01 -8.88
N LEU A 25 -10.03 7.31 -9.82
CA LEU A 25 -10.21 6.50 -11.02
C LEU A 25 -8.96 6.39 -11.91
N LYS A 26 -8.09 7.40 -11.88
CA LYS A 26 -6.83 7.41 -12.63
C LYS A 26 -5.64 6.86 -11.84
N HIS A 27 -5.83 6.62 -10.56
CA HIS A 27 -4.74 6.21 -9.67
C HIS A 27 -4.30 4.78 -9.97
N PHE A 28 -2.98 4.58 -10.13
CA PHE A 28 -2.40 3.29 -10.49
C PHE A 28 -2.81 2.15 -9.55
N TYR A 29 -2.68 2.35 -8.24
CA TYR A 29 -3.01 1.30 -7.27
C TYR A 29 -4.52 1.01 -7.19
N PHE A 30 -5.37 2.01 -7.43
CA PHE A 30 -6.81 1.78 -7.50
C PHE A 30 -7.19 0.92 -8.71
N GLN A 31 -6.60 1.21 -9.88
CA GLN A 31 -6.80 0.41 -11.09
C GLN A 31 -6.23 -1.00 -10.94
N LYS A 32 -5.04 -1.14 -10.33
CA LYS A 32 -4.44 -2.43 -10.02
C LYS A 32 -5.34 -3.24 -9.09
N TRP A 33 -5.83 -2.64 -8.01
CA TRP A 33 -6.73 -3.29 -7.06
C TRP A 33 -8.04 -3.76 -7.74
N LEU A 34 -8.66 -2.94 -8.58
CA LEU A 34 -9.85 -3.33 -9.34
C LEU A 34 -9.61 -4.53 -10.24
N LYS A 35 -8.43 -4.58 -10.86
CA LYS A 35 -8.03 -5.69 -11.73
C LYS A 35 -7.75 -6.98 -10.95
N ASP A 36 -7.07 -6.85 -9.81
CA ASP A 36 -6.61 -7.98 -9.00
C ASP A 36 -7.66 -8.48 -8.00
N PHE A 37 -8.81 -7.79 -7.92
CA PHE A 37 -9.92 -8.20 -7.06
C PHE A 37 -10.41 -9.61 -7.40
N ASP A 38 -10.69 -10.44 -6.39
CA ASP A 38 -11.19 -11.81 -6.61
C ASP A 38 -12.66 -11.81 -7.04
N HIS A 39 -12.89 -11.54 -8.32
CA HIS A 39 -14.22 -11.47 -8.93
C HIS A 39 -14.92 -12.82 -9.06
N GLU A 40 -14.23 -13.92 -8.83
CA GLU A 40 -14.83 -15.26 -8.82
C GLU A 40 -15.60 -15.51 -7.52
N LYS A 41 -15.05 -15.03 -6.40
CA LYS A 41 -15.61 -15.25 -5.08
C LYS A 41 -16.42 -14.07 -4.54
N MET A 42 -16.17 -12.87 -5.05
CA MET A 42 -16.82 -11.65 -4.58
C MET A 42 -17.30 -10.79 -5.74
N HIS A 43 -18.45 -10.15 -5.57
CA HIS A 43 -19.01 -9.24 -6.57
C HIS A 43 -19.11 -7.82 -6.01
N ILE A 44 -18.39 -6.88 -6.63
CA ILE A 44 -18.53 -5.46 -6.33
C ILE A 44 -19.85 -4.96 -6.92
N GLN A 45 -20.69 -4.40 -6.07
CA GLN A 45 -21.95 -3.74 -6.48
C GLN A 45 -21.77 -2.24 -6.68
N ALA A 46 -21.03 -1.61 -5.74
CA ALA A 46 -20.73 -0.19 -5.80
C ALA A 46 -19.45 0.12 -5.03
N ILE A 47 -18.86 1.28 -5.29
CA ILE A 47 -17.73 1.85 -4.57
C ILE A 47 -18.05 3.29 -4.22
N ALA A 48 -17.86 3.69 -2.97
CA ALA A 48 -17.98 5.06 -2.52
C ALA A 48 -16.60 5.62 -2.17
N ILE A 49 -16.04 6.48 -3.03
CA ILE A 49 -14.81 7.22 -2.72
C ILE A 49 -15.13 8.26 -1.65
N GLN A 50 -14.51 8.12 -0.49
CA GLN A 50 -14.73 9.01 0.67
C GLN A 50 -13.76 10.18 0.67
N SER A 51 -12.49 9.95 0.31
CA SER A 51 -11.47 11.00 0.17
C SER A 51 -10.32 10.55 -0.72
N ALA A 52 -9.63 11.52 -1.31
CA ALA A 52 -8.31 11.33 -1.92
C ALA A 52 -7.38 12.43 -1.41
N ASP A 53 -6.34 12.05 -0.70
CA ASP A 53 -5.35 12.97 -0.17
C ASP A 53 -4.27 13.24 -1.22
N ILE A 54 -4.05 14.52 -1.50
CA ILE A 54 -3.13 14.96 -2.55
C ILE A 54 -1.96 15.68 -1.92
N LEU A 55 -0.76 15.23 -2.19
CA LEU A 55 0.47 15.86 -1.76
C LEU A 55 1.36 16.12 -2.99
N GLY A 56 1.79 17.38 -3.17
CA GLY A 56 2.64 17.75 -4.31
C GLY A 56 2.02 17.44 -5.67
N GLY A 57 0.68 17.49 -5.79
CA GLY A 57 -0.04 17.18 -7.03
C GLY A 57 -0.24 15.69 -7.31
N ARG A 58 0.18 14.81 -6.40
CA ARG A 58 -0.01 13.35 -6.49
C ARG A 58 -1.00 12.88 -5.44
N VAL A 59 -1.85 11.94 -5.82
CA VAL A 59 -2.68 11.20 -4.86
C VAL A 59 -1.78 10.26 -4.07
N VAL A 60 -1.76 10.43 -2.74
CA VAL A 60 -0.96 9.61 -1.83
C VAL A 60 -1.80 8.60 -1.07
N PHE A 61 -3.06 8.95 -0.79
CA PHE A 61 -4.00 8.07 -0.13
C PHE A 61 -5.37 8.17 -0.78
N ILE A 62 -6.08 7.04 -0.83
CA ILE A 62 -7.48 6.99 -1.22
C ILE A 62 -8.23 6.20 -0.14
N LYS A 63 -9.26 6.81 0.43
CA LYS A 63 -10.19 6.10 1.31
C LYS A 63 -11.50 5.86 0.58
N PHE A 64 -11.97 4.62 0.56
CA PHE A 64 -13.21 4.25 -0.08
C PHE A 64 -13.89 3.07 0.60
N GLU A 65 -15.20 2.98 0.42
CA GLU A 65 -16.01 1.86 0.85
C GLU A 65 -16.42 1.04 -0.36
N VAL A 66 -16.33 -0.27 -0.22
CA VAL A 66 -16.71 -1.24 -1.25
C VAL A 66 -17.97 -1.95 -0.79
N PHE A 67 -19.02 -1.86 -1.58
CA PHE A 67 -20.23 -2.65 -1.39
C PHE A 67 -20.10 -3.93 -2.20
N ALA A 68 -19.61 -4.97 -1.55
CA ALA A 68 -19.40 -6.27 -2.15
C ALA A 68 -20.31 -7.33 -1.53
N VAL A 69 -20.53 -8.40 -2.27
CA VAL A 69 -21.25 -9.58 -1.81
C VAL A 69 -20.46 -10.83 -2.17
N ASP A 70 -20.60 -11.86 -1.34
CA ASP A 70 -20.12 -13.20 -1.66
C ASP A 70 -20.85 -13.72 -2.91
N ALA A 71 -20.10 -14.28 -3.85
CA ALA A 71 -20.61 -14.67 -5.16
C ALA A 71 -21.61 -15.84 -5.11
N VAL A 72 -21.53 -16.67 -4.08
CA VAL A 72 -22.36 -17.87 -3.93
C VAL A 72 -23.58 -17.59 -3.04
N THR A 73 -23.34 -16.96 -1.87
CA THR A 73 -24.38 -16.77 -0.85
C THR A 73 -25.13 -15.44 -0.98
N GLY A 74 -24.55 -14.46 -1.68
CA GLY A 74 -25.07 -13.10 -1.75
C GLY A 74 -24.94 -12.30 -0.45
N ILE A 75 -24.27 -12.85 0.57
CA ILE A 75 -24.04 -12.17 1.84
C ILE A 75 -23.13 -10.96 1.62
N LYS A 76 -23.48 -9.83 2.24
CA LYS A 76 -22.65 -8.63 2.20
C LYS A 76 -21.31 -8.87 2.88
N ILE A 77 -20.26 -8.40 2.22
CA ILE A 77 -18.90 -8.40 2.74
C ILE A 77 -18.53 -6.96 3.09
N PRO A 78 -18.16 -6.65 4.35
CA PRO A 78 -17.67 -5.34 4.72
C PRO A 78 -16.39 -4.98 3.93
N GLY A 79 -16.23 -3.72 3.54
CA GLY A 79 -15.09 -3.33 2.74
C GLY A 79 -14.75 -1.85 2.87
N ILE A 80 -14.12 -1.43 3.96
CA ILE A 80 -13.49 -0.11 4.06
C ILE A 80 -12.02 -0.26 3.69
N VAL A 81 -11.59 0.48 2.68
CA VAL A 81 -10.22 0.45 2.16
C VAL A 81 -9.54 1.79 2.40
N PHE A 82 -8.37 1.74 3.00
CA PHE A 82 -7.43 2.85 3.06
C PHE A 82 -6.20 2.50 2.21
N MET A 83 -6.21 2.95 0.98
CA MET A 83 -5.19 2.62 -0.01
C MET A 83 -4.06 3.63 0.02
N ARG A 84 -2.83 3.17 0.25
CA ARG A 84 -1.61 3.97 0.23
C ARG A 84 -0.54 3.49 -0.75
N GLY A 85 -0.78 2.38 -1.40
CA GLY A 85 0.17 1.71 -2.28
C GLY A 85 1.05 0.68 -1.58
N ASP A 86 1.89 0.03 -2.37
CA ASP A 86 2.83 -0.99 -1.92
C ASP A 86 3.96 -0.38 -1.11
N SER A 87 4.63 -1.16 -0.28
CA SER A 87 5.81 -0.74 0.48
C SER A 87 6.91 -1.80 0.44
N VAL A 88 8.14 -1.37 0.64
CA VAL A 88 9.30 -2.23 0.81
C VAL A 88 9.81 -2.12 2.23
N GLN A 89 10.16 -3.25 2.84
CA GLN A 89 10.87 -3.32 4.11
C GLN A 89 12.24 -3.95 3.90
N ILE A 90 13.26 -3.41 4.57
CA ILE A 90 14.64 -3.81 4.36
C ILE A 90 15.24 -4.31 5.68
N SER A 91 15.46 -5.63 5.77
CA SER A 91 16.16 -6.21 6.92
C SER A 91 17.68 -6.13 6.69
N VAL A 92 18.34 -5.22 7.38
CA VAL A 92 19.78 -5.01 7.25
C VAL A 92 20.52 -5.73 8.37
N ARG A 93 21.37 -6.69 8.00
CA ARG A 93 22.27 -7.38 8.94
C ARG A 93 23.67 -6.82 8.83
N VAL A 94 24.21 -6.39 9.96
CA VAL A 94 25.60 -5.90 10.09
C VAL A 94 26.41 -6.87 10.92
N ARG A 95 27.62 -7.17 10.47
CA ARG A 95 28.56 -8.01 11.20
C ARG A 95 29.68 -7.17 11.81
N ASN A 96 29.87 -7.26 13.11
CA ASN A 96 31.04 -6.68 13.76
C ASN A 96 32.31 -7.40 13.24
N LYS A 97 33.28 -6.64 12.77
CA LYS A 97 34.49 -7.21 12.15
C LYS A 97 35.37 -7.91 13.17
N ASP A 98 35.44 -7.42 14.41
CA ASP A 98 36.33 -7.92 15.43
C ASP A 98 35.77 -9.15 16.16
N THR A 99 34.47 -9.14 16.42
CA THR A 99 33.80 -10.20 17.21
C THR A 99 33.06 -11.21 16.36
N GLY A 100 32.77 -10.90 15.08
CA GLY A 100 31.93 -11.70 14.21
C GLY A 100 30.44 -11.65 14.56
N GLN A 101 30.04 -10.94 15.60
CA GLN A 101 28.64 -10.84 16.05
C GLN A 101 27.77 -10.15 15.01
N LEU A 102 26.55 -10.66 14.83
CA LEU A 102 25.55 -10.11 13.93
C LEU A 102 24.59 -9.20 14.70
N PHE A 103 24.24 -8.08 14.07
CA PHE A 103 23.25 -7.11 14.52
C PHE A 103 22.26 -6.82 13.42
N TYR A 104 21.06 -6.35 13.79
CA TYR A 104 20.11 -5.76 12.86
C TYR A 104 20.15 -4.24 12.98
N LEU A 105 20.18 -3.57 11.84
CA LEU A 105 20.04 -2.12 11.79
C LEU A 105 18.55 -1.77 11.89
N LEU A 106 18.21 -0.93 12.86
CA LEU A 106 16.88 -0.42 13.07
C LEU A 106 16.90 1.10 12.99
N VAL A 107 15.80 1.70 12.62
CA VAL A 107 15.58 3.14 12.61
C VAL A 107 14.64 3.53 13.75
N LYS A 108 14.77 4.76 14.23
CA LYS A 108 13.93 5.32 15.27
C LYS A 108 13.19 6.53 14.71
N GLN A 109 11.88 6.44 14.60
CA GLN A 109 11.05 7.44 13.93
C GLN A 109 9.78 7.78 14.71
N PRO A 110 9.28 9.03 14.61
CA PRO A 110 7.96 9.36 15.13
C PRO A 110 6.85 8.71 14.28
N ARG A 111 5.85 8.15 14.95
CA ARG A 111 4.67 7.53 14.35
C ARG A 111 3.39 8.09 14.99
N ILE A 112 2.86 9.15 14.40
CA ILE A 112 1.66 9.84 14.88
C ILE A 112 0.44 8.90 14.98
N PRO A 113 0.18 7.98 14.01
CA PRO A 113 -1.00 7.11 14.10
C PRO A 113 -1.07 6.25 15.37
N ILE A 114 0.05 5.94 15.99
CA ILE A 114 0.13 5.18 17.24
C ILE A 114 0.58 6.04 18.43
N GLY A 115 0.69 7.36 18.26
CA GLY A 115 1.09 8.29 19.31
C GLY A 115 2.51 8.06 19.88
N ARG A 116 3.42 7.52 19.07
CA ARG A 116 4.80 7.24 19.49
C ARG A 116 5.79 8.17 18.79
N TYR A 117 6.63 8.82 19.58
CA TYR A 117 7.74 9.63 19.05
C TYR A 117 8.96 8.77 18.70
N ASP A 118 9.19 7.73 19.48
CA ASP A 118 10.38 6.89 19.45
C ASP A 118 10.03 5.45 19.00
N MET A 119 9.37 5.27 17.85
CA MET A 119 9.10 3.94 17.33
C MET A 119 10.38 3.35 16.73
N ILE A 120 10.74 2.15 17.19
CA ILE A 120 11.86 1.39 16.64
C ILE A 120 11.33 0.41 15.63
N GLU A 121 11.82 0.49 14.41
CA GLU A 121 11.34 -0.34 13.29
C GLU A 121 12.47 -0.64 12.30
N ILE A 122 12.28 -1.60 11.43
CA ILE A 122 13.19 -1.84 10.29
C ILE A 122 12.98 -0.75 9.24
N PRO A 123 14.02 -0.33 8.50
CA PRO A 123 13.90 0.61 7.38
C PRO A 123 12.81 0.18 6.40
N ALA A 124 11.95 1.12 6.04
CA ALA A 124 10.82 0.84 5.15
C ALA A 124 10.38 2.08 4.38
N GLY A 125 9.98 1.91 3.14
CA GLY A 125 9.48 3.00 2.32
C GLY A 125 8.34 2.60 1.40
N VAL A 126 7.60 3.60 0.91
CA VAL A 126 6.49 3.42 -0.01
C VAL A 126 7.03 3.28 -1.43
N MET A 127 6.48 2.34 -2.19
CA MET A 127 6.78 2.16 -3.61
C MET A 127 6.07 3.24 -4.42
N ASP A 128 6.82 4.02 -5.19
CA ASP A 128 6.23 4.90 -6.19
C ASP A 128 5.89 4.10 -7.46
N PRO A 129 4.77 4.40 -8.13
CA PRO A 129 4.41 3.76 -9.41
C PRO A 129 5.21 4.30 -10.60
N ASP A 130 6.43 4.78 -10.36
CA ASP A 130 7.32 5.40 -11.35
C ASP A 130 8.16 4.40 -12.16
N GLY A 131 7.91 3.10 -11.97
CA GLY A 131 8.61 2.02 -12.66
C GLY A 131 9.97 1.67 -12.05
N LYS A 132 10.35 2.23 -10.91
CA LYS A 132 11.54 1.80 -10.18
C LYS A 132 11.37 0.38 -9.67
N THR A 133 12.46 -0.38 -9.70
CA THR A 133 12.47 -1.73 -9.15
C THR A 133 12.42 -1.69 -7.63
N LEU A 134 11.91 -2.77 -7.03
CA LEU A 134 11.92 -2.97 -5.57
C LEU A 134 13.32 -2.75 -4.98
N ILE A 135 14.36 -3.27 -5.63
CA ILE A 135 15.76 -3.10 -5.22
C ILE A 135 16.18 -1.64 -5.24
N SER A 136 15.87 -0.90 -6.33
CA SER A 136 16.27 0.51 -6.42
C SER A 136 15.58 1.37 -5.37
N ARG A 137 14.32 1.08 -5.03
CA ARG A 137 13.62 1.77 -3.96
C ARG A 137 14.19 1.42 -2.59
N ALA A 138 14.45 0.14 -2.34
CA ALA A 138 15.08 -0.33 -1.10
C ALA A 138 16.42 0.36 -0.83
N LEU A 139 17.27 0.50 -1.87
CA LEU A 139 18.56 1.17 -1.75
C LEU A 139 18.40 2.66 -1.42
N ALA A 140 17.45 3.34 -2.06
CA ALA A 140 17.18 4.75 -1.80
C ALA A 140 16.71 4.97 -0.35
N GLU A 141 15.70 4.23 0.10
CA GLU A 141 15.16 4.30 1.47
C GLU A 141 16.24 4.01 2.53
N LEU A 142 17.05 2.98 2.30
CA LEU A 142 18.12 2.64 3.22
C LEU A 142 19.13 3.79 3.34
N GLY A 143 19.51 4.41 2.22
CA GLY A 143 20.40 5.56 2.22
C GLY A 143 19.78 6.78 2.91
N GLU A 144 18.51 7.07 2.64
CA GLU A 144 17.79 8.22 3.21
C GLU A 144 17.58 8.09 4.72
N GLU A 145 17.18 6.91 5.20
CA GLU A 145 16.85 6.69 6.62
C GLU A 145 18.07 6.41 7.50
N THR A 146 19.12 5.81 6.95
CA THR A 146 20.25 5.31 7.77
C THR A 146 21.60 5.90 7.40
N GLY A 147 21.73 6.54 6.23
CA GLY A 147 23.02 6.98 5.68
C GLY A 147 23.91 5.82 5.18
N VAL A 148 23.44 4.59 5.23
CA VAL A 148 24.21 3.41 4.79
C VAL A 148 24.07 3.23 3.29
N THR A 149 25.20 3.13 2.59
CA THR A 149 25.23 2.80 1.17
C THR A 149 25.44 1.30 0.99
N VAL A 150 24.53 0.68 0.24
CA VAL A 150 24.56 -0.75 -0.10
C VAL A 150 24.47 -0.87 -1.63
N PHE A 151 25.10 -1.89 -2.17
CA PHE A 151 25.05 -2.16 -3.61
C PHE A 151 23.99 -3.23 -3.94
N PRO A 152 23.44 -3.23 -5.17
CA PRO A 152 22.38 -4.17 -5.57
C PRO A 152 22.70 -5.64 -5.35
N ASP A 153 23.95 -6.04 -5.52
CA ASP A 153 24.44 -7.43 -5.33
C ASP A 153 24.49 -7.86 -3.84
N GLN A 154 24.37 -6.91 -2.93
CA GLN A 154 24.27 -7.16 -1.49
C GLN A 154 22.83 -7.32 -1.01
N LEU A 155 21.85 -7.02 -1.86
CA LEU A 155 20.43 -7.18 -1.56
C LEU A 155 19.91 -8.52 -2.08
N ARG A 156 19.04 -9.14 -1.29
CA ARG A 156 18.26 -10.31 -1.68
C ARG A 156 16.78 -9.98 -1.47
N GLU A 157 15.97 -10.35 -2.43
CA GLU A 157 14.53 -10.33 -2.29
C GLU A 157 14.10 -11.65 -1.66
N ASP A 158 13.54 -11.57 -0.45
CA ASP A 158 13.06 -12.76 0.28
C ASP A 158 11.59 -13.09 -0.03
N GLY A 159 10.93 -12.26 -0.84
CA GLY A 159 9.56 -12.46 -1.30
C GLY A 159 8.65 -11.26 -1.05
N SER A 160 7.41 -11.40 -1.48
CA SER A 160 6.35 -10.42 -1.28
C SER A 160 5.10 -11.11 -0.71
N PHE A 161 4.33 -10.38 0.05
CA PHE A 161 3.06 -10.85 0.58
C PHE A 161 2.08 -9.67 0.72
N VAL A 162 0.81 -10.00 0.72
CA VAL A 162 -0.25 -9.04 1.07
C VAL A 162 -0.54 -9.18 2.55
N ALA A 163 -0.40 -8.08 3.27
CA ALA A 163 -0.76 -8.02 4.69
C ALA A 163 -2.01 -7.15 4.85
N SER A 164 -3.02 -7.69 5.50
CA SER A 164 -4.07 -6.87 6.11
C SER A 164 -3.50 -6.28 7.40
N THR A 165 -3.57 -4.98 7.55
CA THR A 165 -3.14 -4.32 8.79
C THR A 165 -4.16 -4.47 9.92
N GLY A 166 -5.29 -5.15 9.64
CA GLY A 166 -6.35 -5.41 10.61
C GLY A 166 -7.16 -4.18 11.02
N GLY A 167 -8.27 -4.40 11.68
CA GLY A 167 -8.97 -3.38 12.46
C GLY A 167 -9.85 -2.38 11.72
N SER A 168 -10.05 -2.53 10.40
CA SER A 168 -10.99 -1.68 9.66
C SER A 168 -12.32 -2.37 9.35
N ASP A 169 -12.42 -3.67 9.55
CA ASP A 169 -13.54 -4.50 9.12
C ASP A 169 -14.34 -5.08 10.31
N GLU A 170 -13.93 -4.77 11.53
CA GLU A 170 -14.57 -5.24 12.77
C GLU A 170 -15.46 -4.16 13.40
#